data_f978fa73876419f5961594ec3301393f
#
_entry.id   f978fa73876419f5961594ec3301393f
#
_cell.length_a   1.000
_cell.length_b   1.000
_cell.length_c   1.000
_cell.angle_alpha   90.00
_cell.angle_beta   90.00
_cell.angle_gamma   90.00
#
_symmetry.space_group_name_H-M   'P 1'
#
loop_
_entity.id
_entity.type
_entity.pdbx_description
1 polymer ?
#
loop_
_entity_poly.entity_id
_entity_poly.type
_entity_poly.pdbx_seq_one_letter_code
_entity_poly.pdbx_strand_id
1 'polypeptide(L)'
;MLQFIWAVITVLGFLLLVVLVMTLGHKGFTQVRSGYERRQRAEFLPAIQAYINAENGAFATYVPGPLGAWDRRVVLWTMLDQIRLVRGKAQERISAAFEQLGFVEEERRKLTDRRWTRRVEGAEKLGRMMSRRPLPDLVKLMRDPVPEVRIRAAKALGAIGGLEAVESLLAALRDTNRWSTLRVADILAQLGQAAVEPLLHEFPRLPGPARVPAIDILGRLHSPEAVPLLVSLLHDADQNARARAAHSLGLIGDPRAAGQLVAALGDEAWPVRAMAAKALGMVPGIEGIAALQTALADREWWVRSNAAEALRQKGEPGYQALATLLDSRDAYAAQKAAWMLQEAGVFDATVTALVEGSPRERKAAQALLRKLIALQRVDLLSDIAMRHRDERVRVAVARLLTTADAEAGP
;
A
#
# COMPACT_ATOMS: atom_id res chain seq x y z
N MET A 1 -57.08 13.97 -37.07
CA MET A 1 -56.22 12.95 -36.45
C MET A 1 -55.07 12.47 -37.36
N LEU A 2 -55.35 12.03 -38.60
CA LEU A 2 -54.30 11.57 -39.54
C LEU A 2 -53.24 12.63 -39.87
N GLN A 3 -53.62 13.88 -40.14
CA GLN A 3 -52.64 14.98 -40.41
C GLN A 3 -51.71 15.28 -39.22
N PHE A 4 -52.26 15.18 -38.02
CA PHE A 4 -51.42 15.35 -36.81
C PHE A 4 -50.40 14.21 -36.66
N ILE A 5 -50.80 12.96 -36.91
CA ILE A 5 -49.92 11.79 -36.87
C ILE A 5 -48.81 11.95 -37.93
N TRP A 6 -49.12 12.37 -39.14
CA TRP A 6 -48.14 12.60 -40.20
C TRP A 6 -47.16 13.74 -39.85
N ALA A 7 -47.64 14.84 -39.25
CA ALA A 7 -46.80 15.92 -38.79
C ALA A 7 -45.81 15.44 -37.71
N VAL A 8 -46.29 14.65 -36.75
CA VAL A 8 -45.42 14.08 -35.69
C VAL A 8 -44.35 13.13 -36.26
N ILE A 9 -44.75 12.24 -37.21
CA ILE A 9 -43.81 11.33 -37.88
C ILE A 9 -42.74 12.10 -38.65
N THR A 10 -43.13 13.15 -39.37
CA THR A 10 -42.18 13.98 -40.14
C THR A 10 -41.21 14.72 -39.24
N VAL A 11 -41.65 15.28 -38.12
CA VAL A 11 -40.80 15.95 -37.14
C VAL A 11 -39.85 14.95 -36.47
N LEU A 12 -40.34 13.78 -36.07
CA LEU A 12 -39.52 12.71 -35.51
C LEU A 12 -38.46 12.20 -36.50
N GLY A 13 -38.86 11.99 -37.76
CA GLY A 13 -37.97 11.59 -38.85
C GLY A 13 -36.87 12.63 -39.10
N PHE A 14 -37.21 13.92 -39.10
CA PHE A 14 -36.24 15.01 -39.21
C PHE A 14 -35.28 15.06 -38.02
N LEU A 15 -35.78 14.93 -36.79
CA LEU A 15 -34.94 14.88 -35.60
C LEU A 15 -33.97 13.69 -35.62
N LEU A 16 -34.44 12.51 -36.01
CA LEU A 16 -33.60 11.33 -36.18
C LEU A 16 -32.53 11.54 -37.25
N LEU A 17 -32.87 12.16 -38.38
CA LEU A 17 -31.90 12.49 -39.42
C LEU A 17 -30.81 13.47 -38.90
N VAL A 18 -31.23 14.50 -38.17
CA VAL A 18 -30.29 15.45 -37.57
C VAL A 18 -29.36 14.76 -36.59
N VAL A 19 -29.89 13.91 -35.70
CA VAL A 19 -29.08 13.13 -34.75
C VAL A 19 -28.12 12.18 -35.49
N LEU A 20 -28.58 11.53 -36.55
CA LEU A 20 -27.76 10.63 -37.38
C LEU A 20 -26.60 11.41 -38.04
N VAL A 21 -26.89 12.54 -38.65
CA VAL A 21 -25.86 13.40 -39.30
C VAL A 21 -24.86 13.92 -38.26
N MET A 22 -25.34 14.35 -37.08
CA MET A 22 -24.46 14.80 -36.01
C MET A 22 -23.56 13.66 -35.48
N THR A 23 -24.12 12.45 -35.29
CA THR A 23 -23.35 11.30 -34.82
C THR A 23 -22.33 10.82 -35.85
N LEU A 24 -22.70 10.75 -37.13
CA LEU A 24 -21.77 10.37 -38.22
C LEU A 24 -20.68 11.45 -38.41
N GLY A 25 -21.05 12.73 -38.38
CA GLY A 25 -20.11 13.84 -38.43
C GLY A 25 -19.15 13.83 -37.25
N HIS A 26 -19.65 13.62 -36.05
CA HIS A 26 -18.82 13.47 -34.85
C HIS A 26 -17.88 12.25 -34.95
N LYS A 27 -18.37 11.11 -35.40
CA LYS A 27 -17.56 9.89 -35.59
C LYS A 27 -16.49 10.11 -36.65
N GLY A 28 -16.80 10.71 -37.78
CA GLY A 28 -15.83 11.05 -38.83
C GLY A 28 -14.76 12.00 -38.32
N PHE A 29 -15.17 13.08 -37.66
CA PHE A 29 -14.26 14.05 -37.06
C PHE A 29 -13.31 13.38 -36.02
N THR A 30 -13.85 12.53 -35.12
CA THR A 30 -13.05 11.82 -34.14
C THR A 30 -12.08 10.83 -34.76
N GLN A 31 -12.45 10.16 -35.85
CA GLN A 31 -11.53 9.26 -36.60
C GLN A 31 -10.39 10.02 -37.26
N VAL A 32 -10.69 11.11 -37.98
CA VAL A 32 -9.66 11.96 -38.63
C VAL A 32 -8.71 12.51 -37.56
N ARG A 33 -9.27 13.05 -36.49
CA ARG A 33 -8.50 13.58 -35.36
C ARG A 33 -7.60 12.52 -34.73
N SER A 34 -8.13 11.34 -34.41
CA SER A 34 -7.35 10.26 -33.79
C SER A 34 -6.27 9.69 -34.76
N GLY A 35 -6.52 9.73 -36.05
CA GLY A 35 -5.54 9.39 -37.08
C GLY A 35 -4.38 10.41 -37.11
N TYR A 36 -4.70 11.71 -37.08
CA TYR A 36 -3.71 12.76 -37.01
C TYR A 36 -2.89 12.66 -35.71
N GLU A 37 -3.56 12.57 -34.55
CA GLU A 37 -2.89 12.48 -33.24
C GLU A 37 -1.94 11.27 -33.20
N ARG A 38 -2.31 10.12 -33.77
CA ARG A 38 -1.43 8.94 -33.86
C ARG A 38 -0.20 9.17 -34.75
N ARG A 39 -0.37 9.79 -35.91
CA ARG A 39 0.75 10.09 -36.83
C ARG A 39 1.73 11.07 -36.18
N GLN A 40 1.22 12.19 -35.66
CA GLN A 40 2.05 13.18 -35.02
C GLN A 40 2.75 12.65 -33.75
N ARG A 41 2.06 11.80 -32.98
CA ARG A 41 2.67 11.13 -31.83
C ARG A 41 3.83 10.21 -32.25
N ALA A 42 3.69 9.49 -33.36
CA ALA A 42 4.74 8.65 -33.89
C ALA A 42 5.97 9.44 -34.33
N GLU A 43 5.77 10.69 -34.78
CA GLU A 43 6.84 11.62 -35.15
C GLU A 43 7.51 12.27 -33.93
N PHE A 44 6.72 12.80 -32.98
CA PHE A 44 7.26 13.51 -31.82
C PHE A 44 7.83 12.60 -30.73
N LEU A 45 7.32 11.39 -30.57
CA LEU A 45 7.76 10.48 -29.49
C LEU A 45 9.26 10.17 -29.55
N PRO A 46 9.86 9.80 -30.71
CA PRO A 46 11.31 9.57 -30.79
C PRO A 46 12.12 10.85 -30.47
N ALA A 47 11.68 12.00 -30.94
CA ALA A 47 12.34 13.28 -30.68
C ALA A 47 12.30 13.66 -29.19
N ILE A 48 11.16 13.45 -28.51
CA ILE A 48 11.01 13.65 -27.07
C ILE A 48 11.89 12.67 -26.31
N GLN A 49 11.95 11.40 -26.71
CA GLN A 49 12.82 10.39 -26.09
C GLN A 49 14.30 10.72 -26.27
N ALA A 50 14.69 11.18 -27.48
CA ALA A 50 16.06 11.64 -27.72
C ALA A 50 16.44 12.82 -26.81
N TYR A 51 15.52 13.80 -26.65
CA TYR A 51 15.72 14.90 -25.70
C TYR A 51 15.86 14.41 -24.25
N ILE A 52 15.02 13.49 -23.81
CA ILE A 52 15.04 12.93 -22.45
C ILE A 52 16.39 12.26 -22.15
N ASN A 53 16.91 11.49 -23.12
CA ASN A 53 18.13 10.69 -22.97
C ASN A 53 19.42 11.49 -23.23
N ALA A 54 19.33 12.69 -23.75
CA ALA A 54 20.48 13.52 -24.01
C ALA A 54 21.04 14.14 -22.73
N GLU A 55 22.34 14.30 -22.64
CA GLU A 55 22.96 14.98 -21.49
C GLU A 55 22.68 16.48 -21.48
N ASN A 56 22.68 17.11 -22.66
CA ASN A 56 22.54 18.56 -22.86
C ASN A 56 21.67 18.87 -24.07
N GLY A 57 21.25 20.12 -24.21
CA GLY A 57 20.52 20.66 -25.36
C GLY A 57 19.12 21.21 -25.01
N ALA A 58 18.68 22.21 -25.73
CA ALA A 58 17.35 22.78 -25.63
C ALA A 58 16.32 21.85 -26.28
N PHE A 59 15.08 21.85 -25.81
CA PHE A 59 14.00 21.04 -26.38
C PHE A 59 13.77 21.33 -27.89
N ALA A 60 13.88 22.64 -28.30
CA ALA A 60 13.73 23.07 -29.68
C ALA A 60 14.77 22.46 -30.67
N THR A 61 15.88 21.96 -30.17
CA THR A 61 16.88 21.22 -30.98
C THR A 61 16.41 19.86 -31.44
N TYR A 62 15.55 19.23 -30.66
CA TYR A 62 15.04 17.86 -30.89
C TYR A 62 13.67 17.87 -31.57
N VAL A 63 12.84 18.88 -31.26
CA VAL A 63 11.50 19.02 -31.82
C VAL A 63 11.49 20.25 -32.71
N PRO A 64 11.60 20.10 -34.04
CA PRO A 64 11.78 21.19 -34.95
C PRO A 64 10.52 22.03 -35.15
N GLY A 65 10.74 23.35 -35.35
CA GLY A 65 9.79 24.31 -35.87
C GLY A 65 8.79 24.91 -34.89
N PRO A 66 8.03 25.90 -35.29
CA PRO A 66 6.92 26.42 -34.51
C PRO A 66 5.80 25.39 -34.49
N LEU A 67 5.47 24.88 -33.29
CA LEU A 67 4.38 23.92 -33.09
C LEU A 67 3.03 24.60 -33.34
N GLY A 68 2.25 24.08 -34.28
CA GLY A 68 0.85 24.45 -34.46
C GLY A 68 0.00 24.11 -33.23
N ALA A 69 -1.20 24.65 -33.13
CA ALA A 69 -2.08 24.42 -31.96
C ALA A 69 -2.36 22.95 -31.71
N TRP A 70 -2.51 22.15 -32.75
CA TRP A 70 -2.73 20.71 -32.69
C TRP A 70 -1.46 19.95 -32.26
N ASP A 71 -0.30 20.32 -32.81
CA ASP A 71 0.98 19.72 -32.49
C ASP A 71 1.34 19.98 -31.01
N ARG A 72 1.17 21.23 -30.55
CA ARG A 72 1.33 21.57 -29.13
C ARG A 72 0.54 20.65 -28.22
N ARG A 73 -0.70 20.32 -28.60
CA ARG A 73 -1.55 19.41 -27.84
C ARG A 73 -0.99 17.99 -27.84
N VAL A 74 -0.56 17.47 -28.99
CA VAL A 74 0.04 16.13 -29.11
C VAL A 74 1.33 16.05 -28.30
N VAL A 75 2.22 17.06 -28.42
CA VAL A 75 3.46 17.16 -27.66
C VAL A 75 3.17 17.18 -26.17
N LEU A 76 2.23 18.02 -25.71
CA LEU A 76 1.84 18.09 -24.29
C LEU A 76 1.43 16.73 -23.74
N TRP A 77 0.49 16.03 -24.41
CA TRP A 77 0.02 14.75 -23.93
C TRP A 77 1.12 13.67 -24.00
N THR A 78 1.93 13.66 -25.05
CA THR A 78 3.06 12.73 -25.17
C THR A 78 4.07 12.95 -24.04
N MET A 79 4.42 14.18 -23.72
CA MET A 79 5.31 14.51 -22.61
C MET A 79 4.69 14.12 -21.24
N LEU A 80 3.38 14.36 -21.04
CA LEU A 80 2.67 13.95 -19.82
C LEU A 80 2.62 12.42 -19.64
N ASP A 81 2.67 11.66 -20.73
CA ASP A 81 2.79 10.19 -20.65
C ASP A 81 4.24 9.78 -20.34
N GLN A 82 5.22 10.44 -20.97
CA GLN A 82 6.64 10.09 -20.77
C GLN A 82 7.16 10.44 -19.37
N ILE A 83 6.75 11.57 -18.78
CA ILE A 83 7.23 11.99 -17.45
C ILE A 83 6.88 10.96 -16.35
N ARG A 84 5.84 10.16 -16.55
CA ARG A 84 5.44 9.10 -15.61
C ARG A 84 6.36 7.87 -15.65
N LEU A 85 7.09 7.69 -16.73
CA LEU A 85 7.93 6.53 -17.00
C LEU A 85 9.39 6.76 -16.58
N VAL A 86 9.78 8.00 -16.31
CA VAL A 86 11.17 8.38 -16.03
C VAL A 86 11.32 8.96 -14.63
N ARG A 87 12.56 8.97 -14.12
CA ARG A 87 12.93 9.51 -12.80
C ARG A 87 14.26 10.29 -12.89
N GLY A 88 14.56 11.06 -11.84
CA GLY A 88 15.80 11.82 -11.72
C GLY A 88 15.97 12.85 -12.82
N LYS A 89 17.20 12.96 -13.37
CA LYS A 89 17.56 13.97 -14.40
C LYS A 89 16.63 13.97 -15.62
N ALA A 90 16.20 12.79 -16.07
CA ALA A 90 15.27 12.67 -17.20
C ALA A 90 13.91 13.33 -16.90
N GLN A 91 13.39 13.15 -15.69
CA GLN A 91 12.16 13.79 -15.23
C GLN A 91 12.31 15.30 -15.11
N GLU A 92 13.45 15.79 -14.58
CA GLU A 92 13.75 17.22 -14.49
C GLU A 92 13.81 17.87 -15.88
N ARG A 93 14.41 17.17 -16.85
CA ARG A 93 14.47 17.66 -18.25
C ARG A 93 13.08 17.81 -18.86
N ILE A 94 12.20 16.83 -18.71
CA ILE A 94 10.82 16.94 -19.22
C ILE A 94 10.09 18.08 -18.51
N SER A 95 10.25 18.22 -17.20
CA SER A 95 9.66 19.30 -16.42
C SER A 95 10.13 20.68 -16.93
N ALA A 96 11.42 20.84 -17.18
CA ALA A 96 11.98 22.07 -17.77
C ALA A 96 11.44 22.33 -19.20
N ALA A 97 11.22 21.29 -20.01
CA ALA A 97 10.64 21.44 -21.33
C ALA A 97 9.17 21.93 -21.27
N PHE A 98 8.36 21.50 -20.30
CA PHE A 98 7.02 22.08 -20.10
C PHE A 98 7.08 23.58 -19.80
N GLU A 99 8.08 24.03 -19.04
CA GLU A 99 8.30 25.47 -18.76
C GLU A 99 8.72 26.23 -20.00
N GLN A 100 9.72 25.72 -20.75
CA GLN A 100 10.24 26.33 -21.98
C GLN A 100 9.15 26.47 -23.06
N LEU A 101 8.27 25.51 -23.20
CA LEU A 101 7.16 25.52 -24.13
C LEU A 101 5.96 26.37 -23.66
N GLY A 102 6.02 26.92 -22.44
CA GLY A 102 4.96 27.74 -21.86
C GLY A 102 3.74 26.97 -21.35
N PHE A 103 3.75 25.64 -21.35
CA PHE A 103 2.60 24.83 -20.88
C PHE A 103 2.33 25.05 -19.40
N VAL A 104 3.37 25.21 -18.58
CA VAL A 104 3.21 25.50 -17.15
C VAL A 104 2.47 26.81 -16.94
N GLU A 105 2.81 27.86 -17.69
CA GLU A 105 2.17 29.17 -17.57
C GLU A 105 0.73 29.16 -18.09
N GLU A 106 0.44 28.41 -19.17
CA GLU A 106 -0.92 28.22 -19.67
C GLU A 106 -1.85 27.57 -18.61
N GLU A 107 -1.38 26.53 -17.94
CA GLU A 107 -2.17 25.86 -16.90
C GLU A 107 -2.22 26.67 -15.59
N ARG A 108 -1.16 27.43 -15.27
CA ARG A 108 -1.10 28.35 -14.13
C ARG A 108 -2.19 29.43 -14.18
N ARG A 109 -2.44 30.01 -15.37
CA ARG A 109 -3.52 30.98 -15.59
C ARG A 109 -4.91 30.42 -15.26
N LYS A 110 -5.11 29.11 -15.43
CA LYS A 110 -6.38 28.46 -15.09
C LYS A 110 -6.64 28.40 -13.58
N LEU A 111 -5.61 28.47 -12.73
CA LEU A 111 -5.77 28.40 -11.26
C LEU A 111 -6.60 29.56 -10.69
N THR A 112 -6.72 30.67 -11.40
CA THR A 112 -7.53 31.84 -11.01
C THR A 112 -8.84 31.97 -11.79
N ASP A 113 -9.22 30.97 -12.62
CA ASP A 113 -10.46 31.02 -13.41
C ASP A 113 -11.70 30.98 -12.48
N ARG A 114 -12.75 31.69 -12.88
CA ARG A 114 -14.03 31.71 -12.12
C ARG A 114 -14.68 30.34 -12.03
N ARG A 115 -14.51 29.49 -13.05
CA ARG A 115 -15.03 28.12 -13.11
C ARG A 115 -14.10 27.18 -12.31
N TRP A 116 -14.63 26.63 -11.24
CA TRP A 116 -13.87 25.71 -10.39
C TRP A 116 -13.30 24.50 -11.17
N THR A 117 -14.02 24.01 -12.20
CA THR A 117 -13.57 22.90 -13.05
C THR A 117 -12.27 23.22 -13.79
N ARG A 118 -12.08 24.48 -14.21
CA ARG A 118 -10.83 24.92 -14.83
C ARG A 118 -9.68 25.01 -13.83
N ARG A 119 -9.97 25.43 -12.59
CA ARG A 119 -8.98 25.43 -11.51
C ARG A 119 -8.51 24.02 -11.18
N VAL A 120 -9.45 23.05 -11.14
CA VAL A 120 -9.14 21.61 -10.99
C VAL A 120 -8.26 21.11 -12.13
N GLU A 121 -8.65 21.37 -13.40
CA GLU A 121 -7.88 20.94 -14.57
C GLU A 121 -6.44 21.50 -14.55
N GLY A 122 -6.29 22.79 -14.25
CA GLY A 122 -4.98 23.45 -14.14
C GLY A 122 -4.11 22.80 -13.04
N ALA A 123 -4.66 22.62 -11.84
CA ALA A 123 -3.94 22.00 -10.72
C ALA A 123 -3.50 20.56 -11.04
N GLU A 124 -4.38 19.76 -11.65
CA GLU A 124 -4.07 18.38 -12.02
C GLU A 124 -2.93 18.30 -13.05
N LYS A 125 -2.97 19.10 -14.11
CA LYS A 125 -1.93 19.11 -15.13
C LYS A 125 -0.60 19.61 -14.59
N LEU A 126 -0.62 20.67 -13.76
CA LEU A 126 0.59 21.16 -13.10
C LEU A 126 1.25 20.12 -12.21
N GLY A 127 0.46 19.38 -11.44
CA GLY A 127 0.97 18.26 -10.65
C GLY A 127 1.62 17.17 -11.52
N ARG A 128 1.03 16.86 -12.70
CA ARG A 128 1.59 15.90 -13.65
C ARG A 128 2.86 16.40 -14.34
N MET A 129 3.01 17.71 -14.56
CA MET A 129 4.20 18.30 -15.15
C MET A 129 5.39 18.33 -14.19
N MET A 130 5.17 18.14 -12.89
CA MET A 130 6.19 18.11 -11.83
C MET A 130 7.12 19.34 -11.81
N SER A 131 6.68 20.48 -12.34
CA SER A 131 7.40 21.72 -12.26
C SER A 131 7.23 22.36 -10.88
N ARG A 132 8.31 22.87 -10.30
CA ARG A 132 8.29 23.59 -9.02
C ARG A 132 7.77 25.02 -9.14
N ARG A 133 7.75 25.57 -10.34
CA ARG A 133 7.39 26.98 -10.59
C ARG A 133 5.98 27.35 -10.08
N PRO A 134 4.93 26.49 -10.19
CA PRO A 134 3.59 26.83 -9.73
C PRO A 134 3.35 26.52 -8.23
N LEU A 135 4.34 26.07 -7.44
CA LEU A 135 4.16 25.73 -6.04
C LEU A 135 3.45 26.82 -5.22
N PRO A 136 3.87 28.12 -5.28
CA PRO A 136 3.21 29.16 -4.48
C PRO A 136 1.72 29.35 -4.84
N ASP A 137 1.37 29.14 -6.11
CA ASP A 137 -0.03 29.28 -6.55
C ASP A 137 -0.87 28.07 -6.14
N LEU A 138 -0.29 26.87 -6.19
CA LEU A 138 -0.94 25.65 -5.67
C LEU A 138 -1.15 25.73 -4.16
N VAL A 139 -0.19 26.29 -3.41
CA VAL A 139 -0.34 26.54 -1.96
C VAL A 139 -1.50 27.48 -1.69
N LYS A 140 -1.64 28.58 -2.45
CA LYS A 140 -2.81 29.47 -2.35
C LYS A 140 -4.11 28.72 -2.64
N LEU A 141 -4.10 27.83 -3.64
CA LEU A 141 -5.26 27.05 -4.04
C LEU A 141 -5.71 26.02 -2.97
N MET A 142 -4.85 25.65 -2.02
CA MET A 142 -5.21 24.88 -0.85
C MET A 142 -6.29 25.57 0.04
N ARG A 143 -6.52 26.86 -0.14
CA ARG A 143 -7.53 27.65 0.56
C ARG A 143 -8.79 27.91 -0.28
N ASP A 144 -8.91 27.30 -1.46
CA ASP A 144 -10.07 27.48 -2.35
C ASP A 144 -11.40 27.15 -1.63
N PRO A 145 -12.49 27.89 -1.89
CA PRO A 145 -13.79 27.60 -1.31
C PRO A 145 -14.32 26.21 -1.69
N VAL A 146 -13.99 25.73 -2.91
CA VAL A 146 -14.47 24.44 -3.42
C VAL A 146 -13.56 23.30 -2.94
N PRO A 147 -14.10 22.29 -2.21
CA PRO A 147 -13.31 21.19 -1.66
C PRO A 147 -12.52 20.40 -2.73
N GLU A 148 -13.13 20.17 -3.90
CA GLU A 148 -12.49 19.42 -4.98
C GLU A 148 -11.23 20.14 -5.50
N VAL A 149 -11.25 21.47 -5.60
CA VAL A 149 -10.09 22.28 -5.99
C VAL A 149 -8.97 22.14 -4.96
N ARG A 150 -9.31 22.23 -3.65
CA ARG A 150 -8.32 22.04 -2.57
C ARG A 150 -7.63 20.68 -2.65
N ILE A 151 -8.43 19.60 -2.85
CA ILE A 151 -7.90 18.23 -2.95
C ILE A 151 -6.97 18.10 -4.16
N ARG A 152 -7.32 18.69 -5.30
CA ARG A 152 -6.46 18.66 -6.50
C ARG A 152 -5.16 19.43 -6.30
N ALA A 153 -5.23 20.58 -5.66
CA ALA A 153 -4.04 21.36 -5.28
C ALA A 153 -3.13 20.56 -4.34
N ALA A 154 -3.69 19.93 -3.31
CA ALA A 154 -2.93 19.08 -2.39
C ALA A 154 -2.25 17.89 -3.12
N LYS A 155 -2.97 17.20 -4.01
CA LYS A 155 -2.40 16.13 -4.83
C LYS A 155 -1.30 16.62 -5.77
N ALA A 156 -1.46 17.80 -6.35
CA ALA A 156 -0.45 18.41 -7.20
C ALA A 156 0.81 18.73 -6.38
N LEU A 157 0.66 19.30 -5.19
CA LEU A 157 1.77 19.55 -4.26
C LEU A 157 2.48 18.24 -3.87
N GLY A 158 1.73 17.19 -3.53
CA GLY A 158 2.27 15.87 -3.23
C GLY A 158 3.04 15.25 -4.40
N ALA A 159 2.59 15.46 -5.64
CA ALA A 159 3.28 14.98 -6.84
C ALA A 159 4.57 15.76 -7.14
N ILE A 160 4.55 17.07 -6.98
CA ILE A 160 5.70 17.95 -7.24
C ILE A 160 6.77 17.79 -6.14
N GLY A 161 6.34 17.67 -4.89
CA GLY A 161 7.24 17.55 -3.74
C GLY A 161 7.91 18.86 -3.34
N GLY A 162 8.94 18.74 -2.51
CA GLY A 162 9.70 19.84 -1.96
C GLY A 162 9.19 20.32 -0.59
N LEU A 163 10.03 21.07 0.12
CA LEU A 163 9.76 21.48 1.51
C LEU A 163 8.47 22.30 1.63
N GLU A 164 8.25 23.26 0.73
CA GLU A 164 7.06 24.11 0.70
C GLU A 164 5.76 23.29 0.56
N ALA A 165 5.80 22.22 -0.24
CA ALA A 165 4.67 21.30 -0.38
C ALA A 165 4.42 20.53 0.93
N VAL A 166 5.47 20.02 1.57
CA VAL A 166 5.37 19.32 2.87
C VAL A 166 4.77 20.22 3.93
N GLU A 167 5.30 21.43 4.10
CA GLU A 167 4.83 22.41 5.09
C GLU A 167 3.34 22.76 4.88
N SER A 168 2.94 22.96 3.63
CA SER A 168 1.55 23.27 3.27
C SER A 168 0.60 22.13 3.57
N LEU A 169 1.02 20.88 3.34
CA LEU A 169 0.25 19.68 3.64
C LEU A 169 0.19 19.41 5.15
N LEU A 170 1.26 19.70 5.90
CA LEU A 170 1.24 19.66 7.38
C LEU A 170 0.30 20.71 7.96
N ALA A 171 0.28 21.91 7.39
CA ALA A 171 -0.69 22.93 7.76
C ALA A 171 -2.14 22.46 7.49
N ALA A 172 -2.39 21.78 6.37
CA ALA A 172 -3.69 21.17 6.07
C ALA A 172 -4.04 20.04 7.05
N LEU A 173 -3.08 19.23 7.48
CA LEU A 173 -3.28 18.17 8.48
C LEU A 173 -3.72 18.74 9.84
N ARG A 174 -3.28 19.96 10.18
CA ARG A 174 -3.71 20.68 11.41
C ARG A 174 -5.13 21.23 11.30
N ASP A 175 -5.60 21.60 10.12
CA ASP A 175 -6.95 22.17 9.91
C ASP A 175 -7.98 21.06 9.65
N THR A 176 -8.33 20.31 10.71
CA THR A 176 -9.26 19.16 10.64
C THR A 176 -10.70 19.55 10.30
N ASN A 177 -11.07 20.83 10.43
CA ASN A 177 -12.40 21.33 10.07
C ASN A 177 -12.55 21.46 8.55
N ARG A 178 -11.47 21.76 7.85
CA ARG A 178 -11.48 21.99 6.41
C ARG A 178 -11.01 20.77 5.60
N TRP A 179 -10.20 19.91 6.21
CA TRP A 179 -9.53 18.79 5.55
C TRP A 179 -9.88 17.45 6.17
N SER A 180 -10.00 16.44 5.31
CA SER A 180 -9.97 15.06 5.75
C SER A 180 -8.53 14.68 6.09
N THR A 181 -8.27 14.41 7.37
CA THR A 181 -6.94 14.01 7.87
C THR A 181 -6.39 12.80 7.13
N LEU A 182 -7.23 11.80 6.82
CA LEU A 182 -6.84 10.61 6.06
C LEU A 182 -6.37 10.96 4.64
N ARG A 183 -7.07 11.85 3.93
CA ARG A 183 -6.67 12.25 2.57
C ARG A 183 -5.36 13.03 2.55
N VAL A 184 -5.16 13.92 3.52
CA VAL A 184 -3.89 14.66 3.65
C VAL A 184 -2.76 13.70 4.01
N ALA A 185 -3.01 12.76 4.92
CA ALA A 185 -2.06 11.72 5.29
C ALA A 185 -1.61 10.88 4.09
N ASP A 186 -2.55 10.45 3.23
CA ASP A 186 -2.22 9.70 2.02
C ASP A 186 -1.36 10.50 1.03
N ILE A 187 -1.60 11.81 0.93
CA ILE A 187 -0.80 12.69 0.07
C ILE A 187 0.59 12.90 0.66
N LEU A 188 0.70 13.12 1.99
CA LEU A 188 1.99 13.22 2.68
C LEU A 188 2.82 11.95 2.53
N ALA A 189 2.19 10.78 2.63
CA ALA A 189 2.88 9.51 2.42
C ALA A 189 3.49 9.36 1.00
N GLN A 190 2.92 10.01 -0.01
CA GLN A 190 3.47 10.01 -1.38
C GLN A 190 4.77 10.82 -1.51
N LEU A 191 5.03 11.74 -0.58
CA LEU A 191 6.27 12.52 -0.54
C LEU A 191 7.47 11.70 -0.04
N GLY A 192 7.22 10.53 0.52
CA GLY A 192 8.27 9.62 0.98
C GLY A 192 9.06 10.21 2.15
N GLN A 193 10.36 9.91 2.18
CA GLN A 193 11.26 10.30 3.27
C GLN A 193 11.33 11.82 3.52
N ALA A 194 11.08 12.64 2.51
CA ALA A 194 11.08 14.09 2.65
C ALA A 194 10.01 14.62 3.66
N ALA A 195 8.97 13.82 3.94
CA ALA A 195 7.94 14.19 4.90
C ALA A 195 8.28 13.81 6.36
N VAL A 196 9.29 12.95 6.59
CA VAL A 196 9.55 12.37 7.92
C VAL A 196 9.98 13.43 8.93
N GLU A 197 11.09 14.10 8.68
CA GLU A 197 11.64 15.09 9.61
C GLU A 197 10.66 16.24 9.90
N PRO A 198 10.03 16.87 8.89
CA PRO A 198 8.99 17.88 9.15
C PRO A 198 7.80 17.33 9.94
N LEU A 199 7.37 16.09 9.70
CA LEU A 199 6.25 15.48 10.42
C LEU A 199 6.63 15.19 11.88
N LEU A 200 7.84 14.71 12.16
CA LEU A 200 8.35 14.49 13.51
C LEU A 200 8.40 15.82 14.29
N HIS A 201 8.88 16.87 13.66
CA HIS A 201 8.95 18.22 14.27
C HIS A 201 7.55 18.79 14.59
N GLU A 202 6.59 18.59 13.67
CA GLU A 202 5.23 19.11 13.86
C GLU A 202 4.32 18.23 14.73
N PHE A 203 4.67 16.96 14.94
CA PHE A 203 3.84 15.99 15.66
C PHE A 203 3.31 16.50 17.03
N PRO A 204 4.12 17.15 17.89
CA PRO A 204 3.65 17.65 19.18
C PRO A 204 2.54 18.72 19.08
N ARG A 205 2.45 19.38 17.93
CA ARG A 205 1.47 20.46 17.68
C ARG A 205 0.23 19.98 16.94
N LEU A 206 0.17 18.69 16.57
CA LEU A 206 -0.96 18.13 15.83
C LEU A 206 -2.19 18.01 16.75
N PRO A 207 -3.40 18.40 16.28
CA PRO A 207 -4.64 18.17 17.00
C PRO A 207 -4.93 16.65 17.08
N GLY A 208 -5.70 16.24 18.10
CA GLY A 208 -6.01 14.83 18.35
C GLY A 208 -6.40 14.02 17.11
N PRO A 209 -7.37 14.48 16.27
CA PRO A 209 -7.77 13.75 15.06
C PRO A 209 -6.67 13.55 14.00
N ALA A 210 -5.61 14.36 14.03
CA ALA A 210 -4.50 14.28 13.09
C ALA A 210 -3.35 13.37 13.56
N ARG A 211 -3.27 13.09 14.87
CA ARG A 211 -2.16 12.31 15.46
C ARG A 211 -2.12 10.88 14.96
N VAL A 212 -3.25 10.19 14.99
CA VAL A 212 -3.33 8.77 14.53
C VAL A 212 -2.96 8.63 13.05
N PRO A 213 -3.49 9.43 12.11
CA PRO A 213 -3.01 9.45 10.72
C PRO A 213 -1.52 9.76 10.57
N ALA A 214 -0.97 10.66 11.39
CA ALA A 214 0.45 10.99 11.38
C ALA A 214 1.33 9.80 11.80
N ILE A 215 0.91 9.06 12.83
CA ILE A 215 1.55 7.81 13.27
C ILE A 215 1.57 6.78 12.13
N ASP A 216 0.45 6.62 11.41
CA ASP A 216 0.37 5.73 10.24
C ASP A 216 1.34 6.12 9.13
N ILE A 217 1.45 7.41 8.81
CA ILE A 217 2.40 7.88 7.79
C ILE A 217 3.82 7.47 8.17
N LEU A 218 4.24 7.74 9.41
CA LEU A 218 5.59 7.41 9.88
C LEU A 218 5.90 5.91 9.76
N GLY A 219 4.93 5.06 10.09
CA GLY A 219 5.05 3.62 9.91
C GLY A 219 5.18 3.21 8.44
N ARG A 220 4.32 3.74 7.56
CA ARG A 220 4.32 3.45 6.12
C ARG A 220 5.58 3.94 5.40
N LEU A 221 6.22 4.96 5.91
CA LEU A 221 7.48 5.47 5.39
C LEU A 221 8.69 4.63 5.81
N HIS A 222 8.52 3.64 6.70
CA HIS A 222 9.56 2.74 7.18
C HIS A 222 10.80 3.48 7.70
N SER A 223 10.60 4.64 8.34
CA SER A 223 11.68 5.53 8.76
C SER A 223 12.19 5.19 10.17
N PRO A 224 13.45 4.75 10.34
CA PRO A 224 14.00 4.44 11.65
C PRO A 224 14.09 5.67 12.58
N GLU A 225 14.09 6.89 12.01
CA GLU A 225 14.10 8.15 12.76
C GLU A 225 12.81 8.35 13.56
N ALA A 226 11.70 7.71 13.14
CA ALA A 226 10.42 7.77 13.84
C ALA A 226 10.36 6.85 15.07
N VAL A 227 11.26 5.89 15.21
CA VAL A 227 11.20 4.87 16.29
C VAL A 227 11.16 5.50 17.68
N PRO A 228 11.99 6.49 18.06
CA PRO A 228 11.94 7.09 19.40
C PRO A 228 10.57 7.71 19.72
N LEU A 229 9.96 8.43 18.78
CA LEU A 229 8.62 9.00 18.95
C LEU A 229 7.57 7.88 19.08
N LEU A 230 7.59 6.89 18.20
CA LEU A 230 6.62 5.81 18.19
C LEU A 230 6.69 4.97 19.46
N VAL A 231 7.90 4.74 20.01
CA VAL A 231 8.10 4.08 21.29
C VAL A 231 7.48 4.89 22.43
N SER A 232 7.68 6.21 22.46
CA SER A 232 7.03 7.05 23.48
C SER A 232 5.50 6.99 23.39
N LEU A 233 4.94 6.87 22.20
CA LEU A 233 3.51 6.77 21.94
C LEU A 233 2.88 5.42 22.31
N LEU A 234 3.67 4.39 22.64
CA LEU A 234 3.15 3.18 23.26
C LEU A 234 2.58 3.43 24.67
N HIS A 235 2.88 4.57 25.27
CA HIS A 235 2.38 5.01 26.57
C HIS A 235 1.39 6.20 26.48
N ASP A 236 0.87 6.49 25.27
CA ASP A 236 -0.10 7.57 25.06
C ASP A 236 -1.42 7.29 25.81
N ALA A 237 -2.12 8.34 26.26
CA ALA A 237 -3.41 8.21 26.90
C ALA A 237 -4.48 7.59 25.97
N ASP A 238 -4.41 7.87 24.66
CA ASP A 238 -5.32 7.33 23.66
C ASP A 238 -4.88 5.92 23.23
N GLN A 239 -5.71 4.91 23.53
CA GLN A 239 -5.48 3.53 23.10
C GLN A 239 -5.30 3.37 21.58
N ASN A 240 -5.95 4.22 20.75
CA ASN A 240 -5.80 4.17 19.30
C ASN A 240 -4.40 4.64 18.88
N ALA A 241 -3.86 5.66 19.56
CA ALA A 241 -2.48 6.10 19.34
C ALA A 241 -1.49 5.00 19.76
N ARG A 242 -1.69 4.36 20.94
CA ARG A 242 -0.86 3.23 21.39
C ARG A 242 -0.88 2.07 20.39
N ALA A 243 -2.07 1.63 19.99
CA ALA A 243 -2.22 0.52 19.04
C ALA A 243 -1.60 0.83 17.67
N ARG A 244 -1.78 2.05 17.19
CA ARG A 244 -1.24 2.49 15.92
C ARG A 244 0.29 2.65 15.96
N ALA A 245 0.83 3.14 17.08
CA ALA A 245 2.27 3.20 17.30
C ALA A 245 2.91 1.79 17.30
N ALA A 246 2.29 0.83 17.98
CA ALA A 246 2.75 -0.56 17.94
C ALA A 246 2.77 -1.11 16.51
N HIS A 247 1.69 -0.91 15.73
CA HIS A 247 1.64 -1.34 14.34
C HIS A 247 2.72 -0.67 13.47
N SER A 248 2.91 0.64 13.63
CA SER A 248 3.90 1.42 12.87
C SER A 248 5.33 0.99 13.20
N LEU A 249 5.63 0.67 14.45
CA LEU A 249 6.91 0.08 14.84
C LEU A 249 7.16 -1.28 14.16
N GLY A 250 6.11 -2.11 14.04
CA GLY A 250 6.18 -3.35 13.28
C GLY A 250 6.48 -3.13 11.80
N LEU A 251 5.81 -2.15 11.16
CA LEU A 251 6.06 -1.80 9.75
C LEU A 251 7.51 -1.33 9.51
N ILE A 252 8.06 -0.53 10.45
CA ILE A 252 9.46 -0.09 10.38
C ILE A 252 10.41 -1.29 10.54
N GLY A 253 10.07 -2.23 11.42
CA GLY A 253 10.84 -3.45 11.63
C GLY A 253 12.17 -3.23 12.35
N ASP A 254 12.36 -2.13 13.10
CA ASP A 254 13.58 -1.85 13.82
C ASP A 254 13.67 -2.71 15.11
N PRO A 255 14.75 -3.52 15.27
CA PRO A 255 14.91 -4.38 16.45
C PRO A 255 14.92 -3.62 17.78
N ARG A 256 15.30 -2.33 17.80
CA ARG A 256 15.31 -1.49 19.00
C ARG A 256 13.92 -1.35 19.65
N ALA A 257 12.85 -1.57 18.89
CA ALA A 257 11.48 -1.51 19.38
C ALA A 257 11.01 -2.79 20.08
N ALA A 258 11.72 -3.94 19.92
CA ALA A 258 11.23 -5.24 20.36
C ALA A 258 10.90 -5.30 21.85
N GLY A 259 11.78 -4.81 22.72
CA GLY A 259 11.53 -4.80 24.18
C GLY A 259 10.29 -4.01 24.58
N GLN A 260 10.04 -2.87 23.94
CA GLN A 260 8.85 -2.03 24.21
C GLN A 260 7.57 -2.67 23.65
N LEU A 261 7.65 -3.35 22.50
CA LEU A 261 6.53 -4.12 21.96
C LEU A 261 6.19 -5.33 22.84
N VAL A 262 7.19 -5.97 23.47
CA VAL A 262 6.96 -7.02 24.47
C VAL A 262 6.21 -6.45 25.68
N ALA A 263 6.60 -5.29 26.18
CA ALA A 263 5.86 -4.63 27.27
C ALA A 263 4.41 -4.29 26.85
N ALA A 264 4.18 -3.86 25.62
CA ALA A 264 2.85 -3.54 25.10
C ALA A 264 1.92 -4.77 24.94
N LEU A 265 2.42 -6.00 24.98
CA LEU A 265 1.58 -7.22 25.11
C LEU A 265 0.83 -7.28 26.44
N GLY A 266 1.24 -6.51 27.45
CA GLY A 266 0.56 -6.38 28.74
C GLY A 266 -0.41 -5.20 28.82
N ASP A 267 -0.69 -4.48 27.74
CA ASP A 267 -1.59 -3.32 27.75
C ASP A 267 -3.02 -3.69 28.20
N GLU A 268 -3.68 -2.79 28.92
CA GLU A 268 -5.07 -3.00 29.33
C GLU A 268 -6.04 -3.15 28.15
N ALA A 269 -5.79 -2.39 27.05
CA ALA A 269 -6.59 -2.37 25.85
C ALA A 269 -6.16 -3.50 24.88
N TRP A 270 -7.08 -4.41 24.58
CA TRP A 270 -6.79 -5.53 23.67
C TRP A 270 -6.32 -5.11 22.26
N PRO A 271 -6.77 -3.97 21.66
CA PRO A 271 -6.25 -3.56 20.35
C PRO A 271 -4.75 -3.28 20.38
N VAL A 272 -4.25 -2.74 21.50
CA VAL A 272 -2.81 -2.49 21.67
C VAL A 272 -2.06 -3.82 21.76
N ARG A 273 -2.52 -4.76 22.60
CA ARG A 273 -1.92 -6.09 22.71
C ARG A 273 -1.90 -6.82 21.36
N ALA A 274 -3.01 -6.76 20.61
CA ALA A 274 -3.12 -7.39 19.30
C ALA A 274 -2.14 -6.78 18.28
N MET A 275 -1.98 -5.46 18.27
CA MET A 275 -1.02 -4.80 17.37
C MET A 275 0.42 -5.03 17.81
N ALA A 276 0.71 -5.08 19.10
CA ALA A 276 2.03 -5.44 19.64
C ALA A 276 2.44 -6.86 19.22
N ALA A 277 1.52 -7.82 19.35
CA ALA A 277 1.76 -9.21 18.91
C ALA A 277 2.08 -9.25 17.39
N LYS A 278 1.26 -8.59 16.57
CA LYS A 278 1.48 -8.49 15.12
C LYS A 278 2.82 -7.85 14.78
N ALA A 279 3.16 -6.75 15.46
CA ALA A 279 4.39 -6.00 15.25
C ALA A 279 5.64 -6.82 15.57
N LEU A 280 5.60 -7.59 16.66
CA LEU A 280 6.69 -8.50 17.04
C LEU A 280 6.99 -9.55 15.96
N GLY A 281 5.97 -10.02 15.23
CA GLY A 281 6.18 -10.91 14.08
C GLY A 281 6.96 -10.24 12.96
N MET A 282 6.74 -8.96 12.74
CA MET A 282 7.38 -8.16 11.67
C MET A 282 8.78 -7.69 12.03
N VAL A 283 9.10 -7.51 13.32
CA VAL A 283 10.44 -7.11 13.79
C VAL A 283 11.39 -8.31 13.70
N PRO A 284 12.58 -8.18 13.11
CA PRO A 284 13.57 -9.26 13.06
C PRO A 284 14.08 -9.69 14.46
N GLY A 285 14.60 -10.91 14.55
CA GLY A 285 15.19 -11.44 15.78
C GLY A 285 14.23 -12.36 16.56
N ILE A 286 14.74 -12.91 17.64
CA ILE A 286 14.05 -13.89 18.50
C ILE A 286 13.38 -13.26 19.72
N GLU A 287 13.61 -11.97 19.94
CA GLU A 287 12.98 -11.25 21.03
C GLU A 287 11.45 -11.32 20.91
N GLY A 288 10.82 -11.48 22.06
CA GLY A 288 9.37 -11.56 22.15
C GLY A 288 8.78 -12.96 21.92
N ILE A 289 9.54 -13.99 21.51
CA ILE A 289 9.00 -15.34 21.30
C ILE A 289 8.30 -15.87 22.55
N ALA A 290 8.92 -15.80 23.72
CA ALA A 290 8.32 -16.26 24.98
C ALA A 290 7.06 -15.45 25.35
N ALA A 291 7.08 -14.15 25.12
CA ALA A 291 5.91 -13.30 25.35
C ALA A 291 4.76 -13.60 24.37
N LEU A 292 5.07 -13.90 23.11
CA LEU A 292 4.10 -14.33 22.12
C LEU A 292 3.49 -15.70 22.46
N GLN A 293 4.27 -16.64 23.02
CA GLN A 293 3.73 -17.91 23.53
C GLN A 293 2.70 -17.66 24.65
N THR A 294 3.00 -16.75 25.58
CA THR A 294 2.05 -16.36 26.63
C THR A 294 0.80 -15.70 26.05
N ALA A 295 0.96 -14.86 25.04
CA ALA A 295 -0.14 -14.16 24.36
C ALA A 295 -1.11 -15.10 23.60
N LEU A 296 -0.73 -16.36 23.32
CA LEU A 296 -1.67 -17.36 22.77
C LEU A 296 -2.77 -17.75 23.78
N ALA A 297 -2.58 -17.50 25.06
CA ALA A 297 -3.59 -17.72 26.12
C ALA A 297 -4.34 -16.41 26.47
N ASP A 298 -4.19 -15.31 25.70
CA ASP A 298 -4.92 -14.07 25.95
C ASP A 298 -6.43 -14.31 25.87
N ARG A 299 -7.20 -13.57 26.66
CA ARG A 299 -8.67 -13.63 26.65
C ARG A 299 -9.28 -13.23 25.31
N GLU A 300 -8.58 -12.38 24.53
CA GLU A 300 -9.06 -11.85 23.28
C GLU A 300 -8.58 -12.66 22.07
N TRP A 301 -9.49 -13.08 21.23
CA TRP A 301 -9.19 -13.88 20.05
C TRP A 301 -8.19 -13.24 19.10
N TRP A 302 -8.30 -11.93 18.89
CA TRP A 302 -7.40 -11.19 17.99
C TRP A 302 -5.95 -11.19 18.47
N VAL A 303 -5.73 -11.11 19.78
CA VAL A 303 -4.39 -11.20 20.38
C VAL A 303 -3.81 -12.59 20.15
N ARG A 304 -4.57 -13.64 20.48
CA ARG A 304 -4.16 -15.03 20.26
C ARG A 304 -3.81 -15.32 18.79
N SER A 305 -4.67 -14.86 17.85
CA SER A 305 -4.46 -15.08 16.43
C SER A 305 -3.21 -14.38 15.91
N ASN A 306 -2.99 -13.12 16.31
CA ASN A 306 -1.80 -12.36 15.92
C ASN A 306 -0.52 -12.92 16.54
N ALA A 307 -0.57 -13.39 17.80
CA ALA A 307 0.57 -14.01 18.45
C ALA A 307 0.99 -15.31 17.74
N ALA A 308 0.02 -16.16 17.36
CA ALA A 308 0.31 -17.38 16.62
C ALA A 308 0.95 -17.09 15.24
N GLU A 309 0.41 -16.13 14.51
CA GLU A 309 0.95 -15.71 13.21
C GLU A 309 2.34 -15.09 13.37
N ALA A 310 2.54 -14.28 14.41
CA ALA A 310 3.85 -13.71 14.73
C ALA A 310 4.91 -14.79 15.00
N LEU A 311 4.57 -15.83 15.76
CA LEU A 311 5.47 -16.98 15.97
C LEU A 311 5.79 -17.69 14.67
N ARG A 312 4.80 -17.88 13.78
CA ARG A 312 5.04 -18.46 12.45
C ARG A 312 6.02 -17.60 11.62
N GLN A 313 5.90 -16.29 11.67
CA GLN A 313 6.79 -15.34 10.95
C GLN A 313 8.23 -15.33 11.52
N LYS A 314 8.44 -15.76 12.76
CA LYS A 314 9.77 -15.92 13.36
C LYS A 314 10.58 -17.10 12.80
N GLY A 315 9.99 -17.91 11.91
CA GLY A 315 10.67 -19.05 11.30
C GLY A 315 10.99 -20.15 12.29
N GLU A 316 12.15 -20.81 12.13
CA GLU A 316 12.51 -21.98 12.95
C GLU A 316 12.44 -21.76 14.46
N PRO A 317 12.93 -20.66 15.06
CA PRO A 317 12.74 -20.42 16.50
C PRO A 317 11.26 -20.29 16.91
N GLY A 318 10.43 -19.72 16.08
CA GLY A 318 9.00 -19.63 16.29
C GLY A 318 8.29 -20.98 16.13
N TYR A 319 8.72 -21.82 15.18
CA TYR A 319 8.19 -23.19 15.02
C TYR A 319 8.49 -24.05 16.22
N GLN A 320 9.69 -23.95 16.79
CA GLN A 320 10.03 -24.63 18.02
C GLN A 320 9.15 -24.17 19.19
N ALA A 321 8.90 -22.87 19.30
CA ALA A 321 7.98 -22.31 20.28
C ALA A 321 6.54 -22.83 20.10
N LEU A 322 6.03 -22.88 18.86
CA LEU A 322 4.71 -23.47 18.55
C LEU A 322 4.66 -24.98 18.88
N ALA A 323 5.73 -25.70 18.59
CA ALA A 323 5.80 -27.14 18.90
C ALA A 323 5.71 -27.45 20.42
N THR A 324 6.22 -26.55 21.28
CA THR A 324 6.03 -26.70 22.74
C THR A 324 4.60 -26.46 23.17
N LEU A 325 3.84 -25.63 22.44
CA LEU A 325 2.44 -25.35 22.77
C LEU A 325 1.47 -26.48 22.39
N LEU A 326 1.90 -27.47 21.62
CA LEU A 326 1.09 -28.67 21.36
C LEU A 326 0.76 -29.46 22.64
N ASP A 327 1.57 -29.31 23.69
CA ASP A 327 1.33 -29.91 25.00
C ASP A 327 0.57 -28.98 25.97
N SER A 328 0.07 -27.85 25.49
CA SER A 328 -0.63 -26.86 26.31
C SER A 328 -1.96 -27.43 26.83
N ARG A 329 -2.28 -27.10 28.08
CA ARG A 329 -3.62 -27.37 28.66
C ARG A 329 -4.71 -26.49 28.01
N ASP A 330 -4.35 -25.38 27.42
CA ASP A 330 -5.26 -24.55 26.63
C ASP A 330 -5.44 -25.19 25.24
N ALA A 331 -6.60 -25.81 25.04
CA ALA A 331 -6.96 -26.50 23.80
C ALA A 331 -6.90 -25.58 22.58
N TYR A 332 -7.26 -24.29 22.72
CA TYR A 332 -7.16 -23.33 21.63
C TYR A 332 -5.70 -23.07 21.24
N ALA A 333 -4.84 -22.84 22.23
CA ALA A 333 -3.42 -22.58 21.98
C ALA A 333 -2.77 -23.79 21.28
N ALA A 334 -3.06 -25.02 21.74
CA ALA A 334 -2.55 -26.25 21.15
C ALA A 334 -3.04 -26.44 19.69
N GLN A 335 -4.34 -26.28 19.42
CA GLN A 335 -4.91 -26.42 18.09
C GLN A 335 -4.40 -25.33 17.14
N LYS A 336 -4.28 -24.08 17.61
CA LYS A 336 -3.79 -22.98 16.82
C LYS A 336 -2.30 -23.15 16.49
N ALA A 337 -1.50 -23.64 17.44
CA ALA A 337 -0.11 -23.97 17.20
C ALA A 337 0.05 -25.08 16.15
N ALA A 338 -0.76 -26.14 16.21
CA ALA A 338 -0.78 -27.19 15.21
C ALA A 338 -1.11 -26.64 13.81
N TRP A 339 -2.11 -25.76 13.72
CA TRP A 339 -2.45 -25.11 12.45
C TRP A 339 -1.28 -24.28 11.90
N MET A 340 -0.66 -23.45 12.73
CA MET A 340 0.46 -22.59 12.28
C MET A 340 1.66 -23.40 11.80
N LEU A 341 1.96 -24.54 12.44
CA LEU A 341 3.00 -25.45 12.00
C LEU A 341 2.66 -26.12 10.67
N GLN A 342 1.36 -26.43 10.45
CA GLN A 342 0.89 -26.95 9.16
C GLN A 342 1.04 -25.92 8.05
N GLU A 343 0.58 -24.70 8.25
CA GLU A 343 0.71 -23.57 7.29
C GLU A 343 2.18 -23.25 6.96
N ALA A 344 3.07 -23.48 7.93
CA ALA A 344 4.51 -23.31 7.74
C ALA A 344 5.18 -24.47 6.99
N GLY A 345 4.45 -25.55 6.64
CA GLY A 345 5.01 -26.74 6.00
C GLY A 345 5.89 -27.61 6.91
N VAL A 346 5.87 -27.35 8.21
CA VAL A 346 6.69 -28.09 9.19
C VAL A 346 6.33 -29.57 9.21
N PHE A 347 5.06 -29.90 9.00
CA PHE A 347 4.61 -31.31 8.99
C PHE A 347 5.10 -32.08 7.77
N ASP A 348 5.15 -31.47 6.60
CA ASP A 348 5.71 -32.10 5.40
C ASP A 348 7.20 -32.38 5.58
N ALA A 349 7.94 -31.44 6.14
CA ALA A 349 9.35 -31.63 6.51
C ALA A 349 9.51 -32.73 7.58
N THR A 350 8.60 -32.77 8.57
CA THR A 350 8.62 -33.74 9.66
C THR A 350 8.37 -35.18 9.16
N VAL A 351 7.39 -35.39 8.27
CA VAL A 351 7.13 -36.74 7.72
C VAL A 351 8.26 -37.21 6.81
N THR A 352 8.90 -36.30 6.08
CA THR A 352 10.10 -36.61 5.30
C THR A 352 11.26 -37.03 6.22
N ALA A 353 11.45 -36.33 7.33
CA ALA A 353 12.48 -36.63 8.33
C ALA A 353 12.29 -37.99 9.03
N LEU A 354 11.07 -38.57 9.06
CA LEU A 354 10.85 -39.92 9.54
C LEU A 354 11.61 -40.99 8.75
N VAL A 355 11.81 -40.75 7.47
CA VAL A 355 12.38 -41.72 6.54
C VAL A 355 13.84 -41.35 6.19
N GLU A 356 14.09 -40.11 5.92
CA GLU A 356 15.37 -39.63 5.37
C GLU A 356 16.27 -38.98 6.44
N GLY A 357 15.72 -38.66 7.62
CA GLY A 357 16.45 -37.98 8.69
C GLY A 357 17.48 -38.87 9.41
N SER A 358 18.42 -38.23 10.09
CA SER A 358 19.28 -38.88 11.07
C SER A 358 18.50 -39.54 12.22
N PRO A 359 19.10 -40.46 13.00
CA PRO A 359 18.41 -41.06 14.13
C PRO A 359 17.80 -40.05 15.13
N ARG A 360 18.47 -38.89 15.31
CA ARG A 360 17.99 -37.80 16.18
C ARG A 360 16.76 -37.10 15.56
N GLU A 361 16.83 -36.79 14.27
CA GLU A 361 15.71 -36.16 13.55
C GLU A 361 14.49 -37.06 13.46
N ARG A 362 14.69 -38.36 13.19
CA ARG A 362 13.60 -39.34 13.21
C ARG A 362 12.90 -39.41 14.56
N LYS A 363 13.67 -39.41 15.68
CA LYS A 363 13.07 -39.42 17.02
C LYS A 363 12.29 -38.13 17.30
N ALA A 364 12.81 -36.97 16.89
CA ALA A 364 12.12 -35.69 17.04
C ALA A 364 10.83 -35.64 16.21
N ALA A 365 10.88 -36.13 14.98
CA ALA A 365 9.74 -36.21 14.07
C ALA A 365 8.63 -37.11 14.65
N GLN A 366 8.99 -38.28 15.16
CA GLN A 366 8.03 -39.17 15.83
C GLN A 366 7.38 -38.51 17.05
N ALA A 367 8.15 -37.80 17.88
CA ALA A 367 7.62 -37.09 19.03
C ALA A 367 6.63 -35.99 18.64
N LEU A 368 6.94 -35.23 17.62
CA LEU A 368 6.05 -34.18 17.12
C LEU A 368 4.75 -34.73 16.55
N LEU A 369 4.81 -35.79 15.73
CA LEU A 369 3.62 -36.42 15.15
C LEU A 369 2.73 -37.10 16.20
N ARG A 370 3.30 -37.70 17.23
CA ARG A 370 2.51 -38.23 18.37
C ARG A 370 1.72 -37.14 19.09
N LYS A 371 2.28 -35.94 19.26
CA LYS A 371 1.55 -34.81 19.84
C LYS A 371 0.34 -34.41 18.99
N LEU A 372 0.47 -34.44 17.67
CA LEU A 372 -0.66 -34.19 16.76
C LEU A 372 -1.76 -35.22 16.86
N ILE A 373 -1.39 -36.48 17.00
CA ILE A 373 -2.35 -37.58 17.22
C ILE A 373 -3.13 -37.35 18.53
N ALA A 374 -2.42 -37.01 19.60
CA ALA A 374 -3.03 -36.67 20.89
C ALA A 374 -4.00 -35.49 20.84
N LEU A 375 -3.78 -34.53 19.91
CA LEU A 375 -4.69 -33.40 19.64
C LEU A 375 -5.86 -33.76 18.70
N GLN A 376 -6.06 -35.03 18.38
CA GLN A 376 -7.09 -35.53 17.45
C GLN A 376 -6.99 -34.98 16.03
N ARG A 377 -5.78 -34.55 15.61
CA ARG A 377 -5.50 -34.13 14.24
C ARG A 377 -5.07 -35.31 13.36
N VAL A 378 -5.85 -36.40 13.47
CA VAL A 378 -5.58 -37.67 12.79
C VAL A 378 -5.92 -37.59 11.31
N ASP A 379 -6.87 -36.75 10.91
CA ASP A 379 -7.33 -36.52 9.54
C ASP A 379 -6.18 -36.13 8.59
N LEU A 380 -5.30 -35.22 9.01
CA LEU A 380 -4.13 -34.82 8.22
C LEU A 380 -3.15 -35.99 8.05
N LEU A 381 -2.85 -36.72 9.14
CA LEU A 381 -1.91 -37.82 9.07
C LEU A 381 -2.49 -39.03 8.30
N SER A 382 -3.81 -39.26 8.37
CA SER A 382 -4.50 -40.23 7.53
C SER A 382 -4.45 -39.92 6.07
N ASP A 383 -4.61 -38.66 5.69
CA ASP A 383 -4.47 -38.22 4.28
C ASP A 383 -3.02 -38.44 3.79
N ILE A 384 -2.01 -38.10 4.58
CA ILE A 384 -0.61 -38.38 4.30
C ILE A 384 -0.35 -39.88 4.15
N ALA A 385 -0.85 -40.70 5.09
CA ALA A 385 -0.70 -42.16 5.05
C ALA A 385 -1.31 -42.79 3.78
N MET A 386 -2.39 -42.19 3.25
CA MET A 386 -3.08 -42.69 2.06
C MET A 386 -2.47 -42.13 0.74
N ARG A 387 -2.06 -40.85 0.72
CA ARG A 387 -1.83 -40.13 -0.53
C ARG A 387 -0.40 -39.62 -0.73
N HIS A 388 0.48 -39.72 0.26
CA HIS A 388 1.85 -39.24 0.07
C HIS A 388 2.55 -40.00 -1.05
N ARG A 389 3.30 -39.29 -1.90
CA ARG A 389 3.97 -39.86 -3.09
C ARG A 389 5.04 -40.92 -2.74
N ASP A 390 5.75 -40.75 -1.62
CA ASP A 390 6.74 -41.73 -1.14
C ASP A 390 6.07 -42.79 -0.28
N GLU A 391 6.18 -44.05 -0.72
CA GLU A 391 5.62 -45.26 -0.04
C GLU A 391 6.21 -45.44 1.36
N ARG A 392 7.50 -45.17 1.53
CA ARG A 392 8.19 -45.29 2.82
C ARG A 392 7.58 -44.36 3.88
N VAL A 393 7.20 -43.12 3.44
CA VAL A 393 6.52 -42.15 4.29
C VAL A 393 5.11 -42.66 4.64
N ARG A 394 4.34 -43.13 3.64
CA ARG A 394 3.00 -43.70 3.90
C ARG A 394 3.03 -44.82 4.96
N VAL A 395 3.97 -45.77 4.80
CA VAL A 395 4.14 -46.90 5.75
C VAL A 395 4.56 -46.39 7.13
N ALA A 396 5.50 -45.45 7.22
CA ALA A 396 5.96 -44.91 8.51
C ALA A 396 4.85 -44.16 9.25
N VAL A 397 4.04 -43.33 8.57
CA VAL A 397 2.91 -42.62 9.18
C VAL A 397 1.79 -43.57 9.58
N ALA A 398 1.44 -44.58 8.74
CA ALA A 398 0.44 -45.57 9.05
C ALA A 398 0.80 -46.38 10.32
N ARG A 399 2.08 -46.75 10.48
CA ARG A 399 2.56 -47.41 11.72
C ARG A 399 2.40 -46.52 12.95
N LEU A 400 2.68 -45.22 12.84
CA LEU A 400 2.48 -44.29 13.96
C LEU A 400 1.01 -44.18 14.38
N LEU A 401 0.08 -44.17 13.42
CA LEU A 401 -1.35 -44.12 13.68
C LEU A 401 -1.83 -45.39 14.39
N THR A 402 -1.43 -46.59 13.90
CA THR A 402 -1.84 -47.88 14.50
C THR A 402 -1.24 -48.09 15.88
N THR A 403 -0.01 -47.63 16.15
CA THR A 403 0.58 -47.73 17.51
C THR A 403 -0.08 -46.80 18.50
N ALA A 404 -0.49 -45.60 18.05
CA ALA A 404 -1.21 -44.64 18.89
C ALA A 404 -2.62 -45.13 19.25
N ASP A 405 -3.34 -45.78 18.32
CA ASP A 405 -4.65 -46.37 18.59
C ASP A 405 -4.55 -47.52 19.59
N ALA A 406 -3.46 -48.32 19.53
CA ALA A 406 -3.21 -49.41 20.48
C ALA A 406 -2.84 -48.90 21.91
N GLU A 407 -2.17 -47.73 22.00
CA GLU A 407 -1.82 -47.09 23.28
C GLU A 407 -3.02 -46.38 23.93
N ALA A 408 -4.02 -45.97 23.13
CA ALA A 408 -5.21 -45.24 23.60
C ALA A 408 -6.24 -46.16 24.29
N GLY A 409 -6.18 -47.48 24.10
CA GLY A 409 -7.02 -48.53 24.76
C GLY A 409 -8.54 -48.33 24.61
N PRO A 410 -9.38 -49.37 24.76
CA PRO A 410 -10.82 -49.19 24.74
C PRO A 410 -11.34 -48.37 25.92
#